data_e35595026b0260bbca9f4c596b3bed7a
#
_entry.id   e35595026b0260bbca9f4c596b3bed7a
#
_cell.length_a   1.000
_cell.length_b   1.000
_cell.length_c   1.000
_cell.angle_alpha   90.00
_cell.angle_beta   90.00
_cell.angle_gamma   90.00
#
_symmetry.space_group_name_H-M   'P 1'
#
loop_
_entity.id
_entity.type
_entity.pdbx_description
1 polymer ?
#
loop_
_entity_poly.entity_id
_entity_poly.type
_entity_poly.pdbx_seq_one_letter_code
_entity_poly.pdbx_strand_id
1 'polypeptide(L)'
;YPDEEIKAQQAKLNTLYDAFTRKYGLINSRGNAIAFDQDSSYFLLCSLEILDEDRNLKRKADLFTKRTIRSHKPAEKVDTAVEALALSIGEKAHVDMDYMGRLTGKDEETLFSDLKGVIFLNPAYTGENDGHEKYLPADEYLSGNVRQKLAVAQGKAKQDPQYQINADALAQVQPADLTASEISVRLGATWLDTEYVRQFTFETLGTPRSTQRRIEVHYSNITGEWRMEGKGMDPGNVKAFSTYGTKRINAYEIIEDTLNLKDVRIFDYVYDADGRKTAVLNKKETAIAQSKQELIKDAFAEWIWKDPDRREAICKTYNILFNSNRPREYDGSHISFSGMNPEITLRKHQVNAIAHILYGGNTLLAHVVGAGKTFEMVAAAMESKRLGLCQKSLFVVPNHLTEQWATEFLQLYPAANILVATRKDFETKNRKKFCGRIATGDYDAVIIGHSQFEKIPMSVERQRAILEQQIDEIMMGISDAKREKAENFTIMKYSSHIVKNTVYCQRKTCQYNHIPVPCGFRQCHQCLLSAIQQTFLKKKITACIACQAQFRQYKQAHALLIGL
;
A
#
# COMPACT_ATOMS: atom_id res chain seq x y z
N TYR A 1 -36.03 -0.83 -6.55
CA TYR A 1 -37.32 -1.33 -7.11
C TYR A 1 -37.73 -2.59 -6.36
N PRO A 2 -39.05 -2.75 -6.00
CA PRO A 2 -39.61 -3.96 -5.41
C PRO A 2 -39.46 -5.17 -6.35
N ASP A 3 -39.45 -6.38 -5.80
CA ASP A 3 -39.29 -7.60 -6.62
C ASP A 3 -40.49 -7.84 -7.58
N GLU A 4 -41.69 -7.39 -7.20
CA GLU A 4 -42.86 -7.46 -8.06
C GLU A 4 -42.71 -6.58 -9.31
N GLU A 5 -42.20 -5.37 -9.13
CA GLU A 5 -41.95 -4.46 -10.25
C GLU A 5 -40.85 -5.01 -11.17
N ILE A 6 -39.79 -5.62 -10.60
CA ILE A 6 -38.73 -6.27 -11.39
C ILE A 6 -39.32 -7.45 -12.19
N LYS A 7 -40.16 -8.28 -11.61
CA LYS A 7 -40.83 -9.37 -12.33
C LYS A 7 -41.71 -8.84 -13.48
N ALA A 8 -42.43 -7.75 -13.25
CA ALA A 8 -43.23 -7.11 -14.30
C ALA A 8 -42.33 -6.58 -15.45
N GLN A 9 -41.20 -5.95 -15.13
CA GLN A 9 -40.25 -5.49 -16.14
C GLN A 9 -39.54 -6.65 -16.86
N GLN A 10 -39.23 -7.75 -16.17
CA GLN A 10 -38.71 -8.97 -16.79
C GLN A 10 -39.72 -9.60 -17.78
N ALA A 11 -40.99 -9.66 -17.43
CA ALA A 11 -42.02 -10.13 -18.35
C ALA A 11 -42.11 -9.23 -19.59
N LYS A 12 -42.09 -7.90 -19.41
CA LYS A 12 -42.04 -6.94 -20.52
C LYS A 12 -40.81 -7.10 -21.38
N LEU A 13 -39.60 -7.27 -20.75
CA LEU A 13 -38.35 -7.50 -21.45
C LEU A 13 -38.40 -8.79 -22.29
N ASN A 14 -38.94 -9.88 -21.73
CA ASN A 14 -39.14 -11.15 -22.47
C ASN A 14 -39.99 -10.95 -23.70
N THR A 15 -41.14 -10.27 -23.56
CA THR A 15 -42.05 -10.00 -24.68
C THR A 15 -41.37 -9.18 -25.78
N LEU A 16 -40.67 -8.12 -25.40
CA LEU A 16 -39.92 -7.26 -26.36
C LEU A 16 -38.80 -8.02 -27.05
N TYR A 17 -38.04 -8.81 -26.30
CA TYR A 17 -36.96 -9.63 -26.84
C TYR A 17 -37.48 -10.67 -27.85
N ASP A 18 -38.54 -11.39 -27.50
CA ASP A 18 -39.11 -12.40 -28.38
C ASP A 18 -39.75 -11.79 -29.65
N ALA A 19 -40.37 -10.63 -29.54
CA ALA A 19 -40.88 -9.88 -30.69
C ALA A 19 -39.72 -9.38 -31.58
N PHE A 20 -38.67 -8.85 -31.00
CA PHE A 20 -37.49 -8.38 -31.72
C PHE A 20 -36.77 -9.53 -32.45
N THR A 21 -36.47 -10.63 -31.74
CA THR A 21 -35.72 -11.75 -32.31
C THR A 21 -36.47 -12.48 -33.39
N ARG A 22 -37.82 -12.56 -33.28
CA ARG A 22 -38.70 -13.10 -34.35
C ARG A 22 -38.60 -12.31 -35.64
N LYS A 23 -38.44 -10.98 -35.56
CA LYS A 23 -38.44 -10.09 -36.73
C LYS A 23 -37.05 -9.85 -37.29
N TYR A 24 -36.06 -9.67 -36.43
CA TYR A 24 -34.73 -9.20 -36.79
C TYR A 24 -33.61 -10.20 -36.49
N GLY A 25 -33.95 -11.38 -35.96
CA GLY A 25 -32.93 -12.35 -35.53
C GLY A 25 -32.25 -11.96 -34.21
N LEU A 26 -31.20 -12.72 -33.85
CA LEU A 26 -30.46 -12.52 -32.60
C LEU A 26 -29.85 -11.12 -32.53
N ILE A 27 -29.85 -10.50 -31.34
CA ILE A 27 -29.20 -9.20 -31.10
C ILE A 27 -27.72 -9.25 -31.52
N ASN A 28 -27.05 -10.36 -31.23
CA ASN A 28 -25.65 -10.57 -31.58
C ASN A 28 -25.41 -10.90 -33.07
N SER A 29 -26.43 -10.91 -33.94
CA SER A 29 -26.27 -11.13 -35.38
C SER A 29 -25.47 -10.00 -36.04
N ARG A 30 -24.83 -10.31 -37.19
CA ARG A 30 -24.04 -9.32 -37.92
C ARG A 30 -24.85 -8.12 -38.39
N GLY A 31 -26.10 -8.34 -38.81
CA GLY A 31 -26.99 -7.27 -39.27
C GLY A 31 -27.33 -6.29 -38.14
N ASN A 32 -27.72 -6.83 -36.97
CA ASN A 32 -28.01 -6.01 -35.80
C ASN A 32 -26.77 -5.31 -35.25
N ALA A 33 -25.58 -5.94 -35.31
CA ALA A 33 -24.33 -5.31 -34.91
C ALA A 33 -24.01 -4.06 -35.75
N ILE A 34 -24.33 -4.07 -37.05
CA ILE A 34 -24.15 -2.90 -37.92
C ILE A 34 -25.21 -1.84 -37.63
N ALA A 35 -26.47 -2.27 -37.45
CA ALA A 35 -27.59 -1.36 -37.19
C ALA A 35 -27.43 -0.58 -35.88
N PHE A 36 -26.84 -1.19 -34.85
CA PHE A 36 -26.61 -0.59 -33.52
C PHE A 36 -25.19 -0.08 -33.28
N ASP A 37 -24.36 0.09 -34.32
CA ASP A 37 -22.94 0.48 -34.19
C ASP A 37 -22.75 1.78 -33.40
N GLN A 38 -23.67 2.73 -33.53
CA GLN A 38 -23.64 4.02 -32.84
C GLN A 38 -24.34 4.01 -31.46
N ASP A 39 -24.99 2.90 -31.07
CA ASP A 39 -25.66 2.82 -29.79
C ASP A 39 -24.69 2.38 -28.69
N SER A 40 -24.46 3.27 -27.73
CA SER A 40 -23.59 3.00 -26.58
C SER A 40 -24.08 1.84 -25.70
N SER A 41 -25.39 1.57 -25.70
CA SER A 41 -26.03 0.50 -24.92
C SER A 41 -26.04 -0.84 -25.63
N TYR A 42 -25.67 -0.91 -26.91
CA TYR A 42 -25.72 -2.14 -27.70
C TYR A 42 -25.00 -3.32 -27.03
N PHE A 43 -23.86 -3.08 -26.42
CA PHE A 43 -23.10 -4.15 -25.75
C PHE A 43 -23.79 -4.70 -24.51
N LEU A 44 -24.59 -3.89 -23.82
CA LEU A 44 -25.46 -4.36 -22.74
C LEU A 44 -26.61 -5.22 -23.28
N LEU A 45 -27.20 -4.84 -24.41
CA LEU A 45 -28.21 -5.65 -25.10
C LEU A 45 -27.63 -6.99 -25.56
N CYS A 46 -26.38 -7.01 -26.06
CA CYS A 46 -25.69 -8.24 -26.43
C CYS A 46 -25.56 -9.22 -25.26
N SER A 47 -25.46 -8.74 -24.00
CA SER A 47 -25.34 -9.60 -22.82
C SER A 47 -26.64 -10.34 -22.47
N LEU A 48 -27.76 -10.01 -23.11
CA LEU A 48 -29.03 -10.73 -22.95
C LEU A 48 -29.02 -12.12 -23.59
N GLU A 49 -28.06 -12.38 -24.49
CA GLU A 49 -27.92 -13.66 -25.19
C GLU A 49 -26.65 -14.37 -24.75
N ILE A 50 -26.77 -15.63 -24.33
CA ILE A 50 -25.66 -16.55 -24.09
C ILE A 50 -25.59 -17.48 -25.31
N LEU A 51 -24.51 -17.29 -26.09
CA LEU A 51 -24.29 -18.00 -27.34
C LEU A 51 -23.37 -19.21 -27.13
N ASP A 52 -23.51 -20.23 -27.98
CA ASP A 52 -22.55 -21.33 -28.11
C ASP A 52 -21.34 -20.94 -28.98
N GLU A 53 -20.44 -21.89 -29.26
CA GLU A 53 -19.24 -21.67 -30.07
C GLU A 53 -19.59 -21.31 -31.52
N ASP A 54 -20.70 -21.83 -32.04
CA ASP A 54 -21.22 -21.58 -33.38
C ASP A 54 -22.05 -20.31 -33.48
N ARG A 55 -22.16 -19.53 -32.39
CA ARG A 55 -22.94 -18.28 -32.24
C ARG A 55 -24.46 -18.48 -32.32
N ASN A 56 -24.94 -19.67 -32.09
CA ASN A 56 -26.36 -19.90 -31.87
C ASN A 56 -26.75 -19.57 -30.45
N LEU A 57 -28.03 -19.26 -30.24
CA LEU A 57 -28.54 -18.98 -28.90
C LEU A 57 -28.54 -20.26 -28.06
N LYS A 58 -27.64 -20.34 -27.09
CA LYS A 58 -27.62 -21.43 -26.10
C LYS A 58 -28.74 -21.25 -25.07
N ARG A 59 -28.91 -20.03 -24.53
CA ARG A 59 -29.96 -19.65 -23.63
C ARG A 59 -30.07 -18.12 -23.49
N LYS A 60 -31.22 -17.63 -23.02
CA LYS A 60 -31.36 -16.25 -22.56
C LYS A 60 -30.54 -16.03 -21.28
N ALA A 61 -30.07 -14.81 -21.05
CA ALA A 61 -29.33 -14.46 -19.84
C ALA A 61 -30.21 -14.53 -18.58
N ASP A 62 -29.60 -14.70 -17.41
CA ASP A 62 -30.33 -14.83 -16.13
C ASP A 62 -31.14 -13.58 -15.78
N LEU A 63 -30.83 -12.41 -16.35
CA LEU A 63 -31.56 -11.16 -16.19
C LEU A 63 -33.06 -11.30 -16.55
N PHE A 64 -33.43 -12.20 -17.45
CA PHE A 64 -34.84 -12.46 -17.84
C PHE A 64 -35.67 -13.15 -16.76
N THR A 65 -35.03 -13.87 -15.84
CA THR A 65 -35.73 -14.71 -14.84
C THR A 65 -35.29 -14.43 -13.41
N LYS A 66 -34.10 -13.88 -13.21
CA LYS A 66 -33.51 -13.60 -11.90
C LYS A 66 -33.16 -12.13 -11.75
N ARG A 67 -33.16 -11.65 -10.51
CA ARG A 67 -32.57 -10.35 -10.18
C ARG A 67 -31.06 -10.47 -10.13
N THR A 68 -30.37 -9.98 -11.16
CA THR A 68 -28.91 -10.07 -11.29
C THR A 68 -28.17 -8.82 -10.83
N ILE A 69 -28.87 -7.68 -10.83
CA ILE A 69 -28.34 -6.40 -10.33
C ILE A 69 -29.09 -6.07 -9.04
N ARG A 70 -28.35 -6.10 -7.94
CA ARG A 70 -28.88 -5.78 -6.61
C ARG A 70 -28.21 -4.52 -6.12
N SER A 71 -28.97 -3.62 -5.47
CA SER A 71 -28.35 -2.57 -4.67
C SER A 71 -27.65 -3.23 -3.48
N HIS A 72 -26.55 -2.66 -3.04
CA HIS A 72 -25.98 -3.05 -1.76
C HIS A 72 -27.05 -2.78 -0.67
N LYS A 73 -27.53 -3.85 -0.05
CA LYS A 73 -28.38 -3.74 1.12
C LYS A 73 -27.54 -4.23 2.29
N PRO A 74 -27.31 -3.38 3.30
CA PRO A 74 -26.71 -3.84 4.55
C PRO A 74 -27.51 -5.02 5.09
N ALA A 75 -26.85 -5.95 5.76
CA ALA A 75 -27.54 -7.02 6.46
C ALA A 75 -28.46 -6.40 7.52
N GLU A 76 -29.74 -6.85 7.52
CA GLU A 76 -30.73 -6.32 8.47
C GLU A 76 -30.66 -7.05 9.81
N LYS A 77 -30.17 -8.30 9.83
CA LYS A 77 -30.11 -9.16 11.01
C LYS A 77 -29.02 -10.20 10.88
N VAL A 78 -28.36 -10.51 11.98
CA VAL A 78 -27.38 -11.60 12.10
C VAL A 78 -27.59 -12.37 13.40
N ASP A 79 -27.11 -13.61 13.43
CA ASP A 79 -27.38 -14.52 14.56
C ASP A 79 -26.34 -14.40 15.68
N THR A 80 -25.10 -14.00 15.35
CA THR A 80 -23.99 -13.98 16.29
C THR A 80 -23.36 -12.60 16.44
N ALA A 81 -22.80 -12.32 17.64
CA ALA A 81 -22.04 -11.10 17.90
C ALA A 81 -20.79 -10.99 17.01
N VAL A 82 -20.19 -12.12 16.64
CA VAL A 82 -19.01 -12.18 15.75
C VAL A 82 -19.36 -11.76 14.32
N GLU A 83 -20.50 -12.20 13.79
CA GLU A 83 -20.97 -11.75 12.47
C GLU A 83 -21.32 -10.25 12.47
N ALA A 84 -21.96 -9.77 13.55
CA ALA A 84 -22.23 -8.34 13.72
C ALA A 84 -20.92 -7.52 13.76
N LEU A 85 -19.88 -8.03 14.43
CA LEU A 85 -18.56 -7.40 14.46
C LEU A 85 -17.93 -7.35 13.07
N ALA A 86 -17.99 -8.46 12.31
CA ALA A 86 -17.46 -8.50 10.95
C ALA A 86 -18.15 -7.48 10.02
N LEU A 87 -19.46 -7.34 10.14
CA LEU A 87 -20.23 -6.33 9.40
C LEU A 87 -19.92 -4.91 9.86
N SER A 88 -19.78 -4.68 11.17
CA SER A 88 -19.43 -3.37 11.71
C SER A 88 -18.06 -2.92 11.17
N ILE A 89 -17.05 -3.77 11.23
CA ILE A 89 -15.71 -3.46 10.70
C ILE A 89 -15.75 -3.31 9.17
N GLY A 90 -16.49 -4.17 8.46
CA GLY A 90 -16.58 -4.13 7.00
C GLY A 90 -17.30 -2.90 6.44
N GLU A 91 -18.36 -2.41 7.11
CA GLU A 91 -19.19 -1.30 6.64
C GLU A 91 -18.84 0.05 7.27
N LYS A 92 -18.43 0.03 8.54
CA LYS A 92 -18.16 1.25 9.33
C LYS A 92 -16.67 1.50 9.54
N ALA A 93 -15.82 0.51 9.26
CA ALA A 93 -14.38 0.51 9.53
C ALA A 93 -13.99 0.56 11.02
N HIS A 94 -14.94 0.42 11.94
CA HIS A 94 -14.71 0.41 13.39
C HIS A 94 -15.77 -0.44 14.11
N VAL A 95 -15.61 -0.63 15.41
CA VAL A 95 -16.55 -1.36 16.26
C VAL A 95 -17.67 -0.41 16.69
N ASP A 96 -18.82 -0.49 16.01
CA ASP A 96 -20.03 0.30 16.30
C ASP A 96 -21.04 -0.58 17.06
N MET A 97 -21.10 -0.42 18.40
CA MET A 97 -21.98 -1.23 19.26
C MET A 97 -23.45 -0.98 19.02
N ASP A 98 -23.86 0.24 18.65
CA ASP A 98 -25.25 0.56 18.32
C ASP A 98 -25.69 -0.14 17.02
N TYR A 99 -24.80 -0.17 16.04
CA TYR A 99 -25.04 -0.90 14.80
C TYR A 99 -25.14 -2.41 15.06
N MET A 100 -24.20 -2.97 15.83
CA MET A 100 -24.19 -4.39 16.20
C MET A 100 -25.41 -4.77 17.04
N GLY A 101 -25.84 -3.90 17.94
CA GLY A 101 -27.06 -4.08 18.75
C GLY A 101 -28.32 -4.15 17.89
N ARG A 102 -28.42 -3.30 16.86
CA ARG A 102 -29.54 -3.35 15.89
C ARG A 102 -29.56 -4.65 15.08
N LEU A 103 -28.38 -5.16 14.69
CA LEU A 103 -28.25 -6.40 13.92
C LEU A 103 -28.60 -7.65 14.73
N THR A 104 -28.22 -7.68 15.99
CA THR A 104 -28.36 -8.88 16.86
C THR A 104 -29.54 -8.82 17.80
N GLY A 105 -30.08 -7.62 18.07
CA GLY A 105 -31.08 -7.38 19.10
C GLY A 105 -30.54 -7.47 20.55
N LYS A 106 -29.22 -7.44 20.75
CA LYS A 106 -28.53 -7.50 22.04
C LYS A 106 -28.11 -6.10 22.50
N ASP A 107 -28.01 -5.92 23.82
CA ASP A 107 -27.44 -4.69 24.41
C ASP A 107 -25.91 -4.70 24.39
N GLU A 108 -25.32 -3.56 24.67
CA GLU A 108 -23.87 -3.33 24.64
C GLU A 108 -23.13 -4.23 25.62
N GLU A 109 -23.66 -4.43 26.84
CA GLU A 109 -23.02 -5.26 27.87
C GLU A 109 -22.97 -6.73 27.45
N THR A 110 -24.06 -7.25 26.89
CA THR A 110 -24.12 -8.61 26.37
C THR A 110 -23.18 -8.79 25.17
N LEU A 111 -23.15 -7.84 24.25
CA LEU A 111 -22.22 -7.86 23.11
C LEU A 111 -20.76 -7.84 23.54
N PHE A 112 -20.41 -6.99 24.52
CA PHE A 112 -19.06 -6.93 25.05
C PHE A 112 -18.66 -8.24 25.77
N SER A 113 -19.63 -8.84 26.51
CA SER A 113 -19.42 -10.13 27.15
C SER A 113 -19.22 -11.27 26.14
N ASP A 114 -20.04 -11.32 25.10
CA ASP A 114 -19.95 -12.33 24.03
C ASP A 114 -18.65 -12.22 23.23
N LEU A 115 -18.10 -11.01 23.11
CA LEU A 115 -16.88 -10.69 22.38
C LEU A 115 -15.65 -10.53 23.30
N LYS A 116 -15.72 -11.06 24.51
CA LYS A 116 -14.62 -11.00 25.47
C LYS A 116 -13.34 -11.59 24.88
N GLY A 117 -12.26 -10.79 24.84
CA GLY A 117 -10.99 -11.16 24.23
C GLY A 117 -10.92 -10.98 22.69
N VAL A 118 -12.04 -10.68 22.04
CA VAL A 118 -12.12 -10.33 20.62
C VAL A 118 -12.12 -8.81 20.42
N ILE A 119 -12.72 -8.08 21.37
CA ILE A 119 -12.66 -6.62 21.43
C ILE A 119 -12.18 -6.17 22.82
N PHE A 120 -11.61 -4.97 22.89
CA PHE A 120 -11.05 -4.37 24.09
C PHE A 120 -11.50 -2.93 24.25
N LEU A 121 -11.70 -2.48 25.49
CA LEU A 121 -11.91 -1.07 25.81
C LEU A 121 -10.66 -0.27 25.48
N ASN A 122 -10.84 0.87 24.81
CA ASN A 122 -9.73 1.76 24.46
C ASN A 122 -9.37 2.67 25.63
N PRO A 123 -8.17 2.57 26.24
CA PRO A 123 -7.75 3.43 27.33
C PRO A 123 -7.64 4.92 26.96
N ALA A 124 -7.54 5.23 25.66
CA ALA A 124 -7.50 6.61 25.16
C ALA A 124 -8.88 7.24 25.02
N TYR A 125 -9.95 6.46 25.04
CA TYR A 125 -11.32 6.97 24.95
C TYR A 125 -11.70 7.73 26.22
N THR A 126 -12.12 8.98 26.07
CA THR A 126 -12.56 9.86 27.16
C THR A 126 -14.00 10.36 26.99
N GLY A 127 -14.61 10.09 25.83
CA GLY A 127 -15.99 10.49 25.52
C GLY A 127 -16.26 10.56 24.03
N GLU A 128 -17.51 10.74 23.63
CA GLU A 128 -17.97 10.68 22.23
C GLU A 128 -17.30 11.69 21.27
N ASN A 129 -16.68 12.73 21.80
CA ASN A 129 -16.11 13.82 20.97
C ASN A 129 -14.56 13.88 21.00
N ASP A 130 -13.89 12.87 21.51
CA ASP A 130 -12.42 12.87 21.62
C ASP A 130 -11.70 12.34 20.38
N GLY A 131 -12.43 11.86 19.39
CA GLY A 131 -11.89 11.29 18.15
C GLY A 131 -11.31 9.87 18.30
N HIS A 132 -11.52 9.23 19.45
CA HIS A 132 -11.09 7.85 19.71
C HIS A 132 -12.29 6.91 19.78
N GLU A 133 -12.16 5.73 19.18
CA GLU A 133 -13.16 4.67 19.29
C GLU A 133 -13.17 4.10 20.71
N LYS A 134 -14.37 3.82 21.24
CA LYS A 134 -14.55 3.23 22.58
C LYS A 134 -14.03 1.81 22.66
N TYR A 135 -14.23 1.03 21.60
CA TYR A 135 -13.83 -0.37 21.50
C TYR A 135 -12.88 -0.57 20.33
N LEU A 136 -11.83 -1.35 20.54
CA LEU A 136 -10.86 -1.73 19.51
C LEU A 136 -10.88 -3.26 19.35
N PRO A 137 -10.78 -3.77 18.11
CA PRO A 137 -10.65 -5.21 17.89
C PRO A 137 -9.28 -5.71 18.38
N ALA A 138 -9.22 -6.99 18.73
CA ALA A 138 -8.02 -7.61 19.33
C ALA A 138 -6.77 -7.48 18.48
N ASP A 139 -6.90 -7.63 17.15
CA ASP A 139 -5.80 -7.48 16.20
C ASP A 139 -5.18 -6.09 16.23
N GLU A 140 -5.98 -5.07 16.45
CA GLU A 140 -5.52 -3.68 16.58
C GLU A 140 -5.00 -3.39 17.98
N TYR A 141 -5.75 -3.79 19.01
CA TYR A 141 -5.38 -3.50 20.39
C TYR A 141 -4.10 -4.20 20.82
N LEU A 142 -3.94 -5.49 20.48
CA LEU A 142 -2.80 -6.33 20.83
C LEU A 142 -1.63 -6.23 19.83
N SER A 143 -1.57 -5.18 19.03
CA SER A 143 -0.52 -4.89 18.04
C SER A 143 0.11 -3.52 18.26
N GLY A 144 1.11 -3.18 17.45
CA GLY A 144 1.88 -1.95 17.62
C GLY A 144 2.76 -1.99 18.87
N ASN A 145 2.98 -0.86 19.52
CA ASN A 145 3.83 -0.78 20.72
C ASN A 145 3.14 -1.40 21.95
N VAL A 146 3.19 -2.73 22.05
CA VAL A 146 2.52 -3.49 23.13
C VAL A 146 3.15 -3.25 24.51
N ARG A 147 4.42 -2.83 24.60
CA ARG A 147 5.05 -2.48 25.87
C ARG A 147 4.46 -1.20 26.45
N GLN A 148 4.31 -0.18 25.64
CA GLN A 148 3.67 1.07 26.06
C GLN A 148 2.20 0.86 26.38
N LYS A 149 1.47 0.11 25.53
CA LYS A 149 0.07 -0.23 25.78
C LYS A 149 -0.13 -0.98 27.10
N LEU A 150 0.77 -1.93 27.44
CA LEU A 150 0.71 -2.63 28.73
C LEU A 150 0.86 -1.69 29.93
N ALA A 151 1.83 -0.77 29.87
CA ALA A 151 2.03 0.20 30.96
C ALA A 151 0.79 1.09 31.15
N VAL A 152 0.17 1.54 30.05
CA VAL A 152 -1.08 2.33 30.09
C VAL A 152 -2.23 1.49 30.66
N ALA A 153 -2.41 0.25 30.17
CA ALA A 153 -3.49 -0.63 30.63
C ALA A 153 -3.37 -0.95 32.12
N GLN A 154 -2.17 -1.25 32.62
CA GLN A 154 -1.90 -1.47 34.05
C GLN A 154 -2.19 -0.21 34.89
N GLY A 155 -1.88 0.96 34.36
CA GLY A 155 -2.22 2.22 35.01
C GLY A 155 -3.73 2.44 35.13
N LYS A 156 -4.48 2.16 34.05
CA LYS A 156 -5.94 2.25 34.01
C LYS A 156 -6.62 1.17 34.88
N ALA A 157 -6.13 -0.07 34.87
CA ALA A 157 -6.68 -1.17 35.65
C ALA A 157 -6.64 -0.91 37.19
N LYS A 158 -5.70 -0.09 37.67
CA LYS A 158 -5.66 0.36 39.06
C LYS A 158 -6.80 1.31 39.41
N GLN A 159 -7.36 2.01 38.41
CA GLN A 159 -8.43 2.98 38.60
C GLN A 159 -9.80 2.36 38.28
N ASP A 160 -9.85 1.50 37.25
CA ASP A 160 -11.05 0.85 36.77
C ASP A 160 -10.76 -0.65 36.48
N PRO A 161 -11.34 -1.59 37.27
CA PRO A 161 -11.13 -3.03 37.09
C PRO A 161 -11.53 -3.58 35.73
N GLN A 162 -12.37 -2.91 34.94
CA GLN A 162 -12.74 -3.36 33.59
C GLN A 162 -11.51 -3.47 32.68
N TYR A 163 -10.47 -2.65 32.90
CA TYR A 163 -9.22 -2.71 32.14
C TYR A 163 -8.27 -3.83 32.56
N GLN A 164 -8.63 -4.67 33.56
CA GLN A 164 -7.79 -5.80 33.94
C GLN A 164 -7.63 -6.80 32.78
N ILE A 165 -8.72 -7.04 32.03
CA ILE A 165 -8.72 -7.91 30.84
C ILE A 165 -7.70 -7.40 29.81
N ASN A 166 -7.62 -6.10 29.62
CA ASN A 166 -6.66 -5.45 28.72
C ASN A 166 -5.22 -5.69 29.16
N ALA A 167 -4.94 -5.51 30.44
CA ALA A 167 -3.61 -5.71 31.00
C ALA A 167 -3.17 -7.17 30.90
N ASP A 168 -4.06 -8.13 31.23
CA ASP A 168 -3.80 -9.56 31.16
C ASP A 168 -3.51 -10.02 29.72
N ALA A 169 -4.32 -9.58 28.76
CA ALA A 169 -4.12 -9.89 27.35
C ALA A 169 -2.82 -9.29 26.78
N LEU A 170 -2.52 -8.02 27.13
CA LEU A 170 -1.26 -7.40 26.71
C LEU A 170 -0.03 -8.04 27.36
N ALA A 171 -0.13 -8.54 28.60
CA ALA A 171 0.97 -9.24 29.25
C ALA A 171 1.34 -10.56 28.52
N GLN A 172 0.34 -11.26 27.98
CA GLN A 172 0.55 -12.51 27.24
C GLN A 172 1.24 -12.32 25.88
N VAL A 173 1.14 -11.15 25.28
CA VAL A 173 1.64 -10.87 23.93
C VAL A 173 2.93 -10.06 23.93
N GLN A 174 3.58 -9.88 25.09
CA GLN A 174 4.86 -9.17 25.16
C GLN A 174 5.95 -9.93 24.43
N PRO A 175 6.73 -9.28 23.55
CA PRO A 175 7.90 -9.91 22.95
C PRO A 175 8.97 -10.19 24.02
N ALA A 176 9.64 -11.33 23.92
CA ALA A 176 10.79 -11.63 24.74
C ALA A 176 11.92 -10.62 24.47
N ASP A 177 12.65 -10.23 25.51
CA ASP A 177 13.78 -9.33 25.33
C ASP A 177 14.92 -10.02 24.57
N LEU A 178 15.40 -9.34 23.52
CA LEU A 178 16.56 -9.76 22.78
C LEU A 178 17.83 -9.50 23.61
N THR A 179 18.71 -10.48 23.62
CA THR A 179 20.02 -10.44 24.28
C THR A 179 21.09 -9.83 23.39
N ALA A 180 22.25 -9.50 23.97
CA ALA A 180 23.37 -8.94 23.19
C ALA A 180 23.88 -9.86 22.06
N SER A 181 23.67 -11.18 22.18
CA SER A 181 24.04 -12.14 21.12
C SER A 181 23.07 -12.14 19.93
N GLU A 182 21.86 -11.64 20.13
CA GLU A 182 20.80 -11.58 19.11
C GLU A 182 20.71 -10.20 18.46
N ILE A 183 21.34 -9.18 19.05
CA ILE A 183 21.32 -7.80 18.56
C ILE A 183 22.58 -7.52 17.76
N SER A 184 22.41 -7.20 16.49
CA SER A 184 23.53 -6.74 15.64
C SER A 184 23.63 -5.22 15.67
N VAL A 185 24.73 -4.69 16.17
CA VAL A 185 25.01 -3.26 16.22
C VAL A 185 26.18 -2.96 15.31
N ARG A 186 26.01 -2.05 14.37
CA ARG A 186 27.05 -1.60 13.45
C ARG A 186 27.41 -0.14 13.70
N LEU A 187 28.63 0.21 13.40
CA LEU A 187 29.09 1.60 13.40
C LEU A 187 28.28 2.40 12.36
N GLY A 188 27.68 3.52 12.78
CA GLY A 188 26.75 4.31 11.96
C GLY A 188 25.28 3.97 12.15
N ALA A 189 24.93 3.09 13.10
CA ALA A 189 23.53 2.88 13.46
C ALA A 189 22.93 4.18 14.03
N THR A 190 21.88 4.68 13.40
CA THR A 190 21.29 6.02 13.68
C THR A 190 20.57 6.13 15.03
N TRP A 191 20.29 4.99 15.66
CA TRP A 191 19.67 4.92 16.98
C TRP A 191 20.68 4.91 18.14
N LEU A 192 21.97 4.78 17.84
CA LEU A 192 23.04 4.88 18.83
C LEU A 192 23.27 6.33 19.21
N ASP A 193 23.44 6.58 20.50
CA ASP A 193 23.85 7.89 20.98
C ASP A 193 25.24 8.25 20.43
N THR A 194 25.39 9.51 19.99
CA THR A 194 26.66 10.06 19.49
C THR A 194 27.79 9.89 20.49
N GLU A 195 27.48 9.83 21.79
CA GLU A 195 28.45 9.63 22.86
C GLU A 195 29.15 8.26 22.76
N TYR A 196 28.44 7.18 22.36
CA TYR A 196 29.10 5.87 22.14
C TYR A 196 30.06 5.91 20.96
N VAL A 197 29.72 6.61 19.90
CA VAL A 197 30.62 6.79 18.75
C VAL A 197 31.84 7.60 19.16
N ARG A 198 31.69 8.65 19.97
CA ARG A 198 32.77 9.48 20.51
C ARG A 198 33.69 8.67 21.42
N GLN A 199 33.15 7.92 22.37
CA GLN A 199 33.90 7.06 23.28
C GLN A 199 34.70 5.99 22.51
N PHE A 200 34.05 5.29 21.59
CA PHE A 200 34.71 4.32 20.72
C PHE A 200 35.90 4.93 19.98
N THR A 201 35.68 6.07 19.34
CA THR A 201 36.73 6.76 18.58
C THR A 201 37.92 7.09 19.46
N PHE A 202 37.70 7.66 20.65
CA PHE A 202 38.78 8.09 21.53
C PHE A 202 39.50 6.94 22.22
N GLU A 203 38.77 5.91 22.64
CA GLU A 203 39.38 4.73 23.28
C GLU A 203 40.20 3.90 22.28
N THR A 204 39.63 3.65 21.09
CA THR A 204 40.29 2.84 20.05
C THR A 204 41.53 3.52 19.52
N LEU A 205 41.47 4.82 19.23
CA LEU A 205 42.58 5.58 18.72
C LEU A 205 43.53 6.05 19.83
N GLY A 206 43.16 5.95 21.10
CA GLY A 206 43.95 6.43 22.23
C GLY A 206 44.15 7.95 22.20
N THR A 207 43.11 8.69 21.80
CA THR A 207 43.14 10.15 21.62
C THR A 207 43.39 10.85 22.96
N PRO A 208 44.42 11.72 23.08
CA PRO A 208 44.74 12.45 24.32
C PRO A 208 43.56 13.32 24.78
N ARG A 209 43.34 13.43 26.09
CA ARG A 209 42.23 14.22 26.67
C ARG A 209 42.22 15.68 26.21
N SER A 210 43.39 16.30 25.99
CA SER A 210 43.50 17.64 25.46
C SER A 210 43.00 17.79 24.03
N THR A 211 43.12 16.74 23.23
CA THR A 211 42.70 16.68 21.82
C THR A 211 41.22 16.29 21.72
N GLN A 212 40.73 15.45 22.62
CA GLN A 212 39.29 15.04 22.66
C GLN A 212 38.33 16.23 22.70
N ARG A 213 38.71 17.35 23.34
CA ARG A 213 37.92 18.57 23.42
C ARG A 213 37.80 19.34 22.09
N ARG A 214 38.61 18.97 21.09
CA ARG A 214 38.67 19.63 19.78
C ARG A 214 38.06 18.78 18.68
N ILE A 215 37.67 17.54 18.99
CA ILE A 215 37.05 16.61 18.05
C ILE A 215 35.61 16.40 18.50
N GLU A 216 34.68 16.77 17.65
CA GLU A 216 33.27 16.66 17.92
C GLU A 216 32.61 15.72 16.91
N VAL A 217 31.65 14.90 17.37
CA VAL A 217 30.90 13.98 16.56
C VAL A 217 29.43 14.43 16.59
N HIS A 218 28.89 14.71 15.42
CA HIS A 218 27.52 15.17 15.25
C HIS A 218 26.74 14.20 14.38
N TYR A 219 25.46 14.02 14.70
CA TYR A 219 24.50 13.33 13.86
C TYR A 219 23.31 14.24 13.57
N SER A 220 22.96 14.37 12.31
CA SER A 220 21.79 15.15 11.89
C SER A 220 20.62 14.22 11.60
N ASN A 221 19.56 14.29 12.38
CA ASN A 221 18.30 13.55 12.15
C ASN A 221 17.60 13.97 10.85
N ILE A 222 17.87 15.18 10.35
CA ILE A 222 17.23 15.73 9.14
C ILE A 222 17.88 15.17 7.88
N THR A 223 19.23 15.18 7.83
CA THR A 223 19.97 14.69 6.66
C THR A 223 20.35 13.22 6.76
N GLY A 224 20.27 12.63 7.96
CA GLY A 224 20.73 11.27 8.24
C GLY A 224 22.25 11.13 8.19
N GLU A 225 23.00 12.22 8.22
CA GLU A 225 24.46 12.22 8.06
C GLU A 225 25.18 12.41 9.38
N TRP A 226 26.28 11.66 9.51
CA TRP A 226 27.26 11.82 10.58
C TRP A 226 28.37 12.76 10.12
N ARG A 227 28.79 13.63 10.99
CA ARG A 227 29.91 14.55 10.74
C ARG A 227 30.86 14.56 11.92
N MET A 228 32.15 14.47 11.62
CA MET A 228 33.22 14.57 12.61
C MET A 228 34.01 15.83 12.34
N GLU A 229 34.05 16.74 13.30
CA GLU A 229 34.84 17.96 13.24
C GLU A 229 36.21 17.75 13.95
N GLY A 230 37.23 18.52 13.55
CA GLY A 230 38.56 18.44 14.17
C GLY A 230 39.37 17.20 13.79
N LYS A 231 39.09 16.50 12.69
CA LYS A 231 39.76 15.27 12.23
C LYS A 231 41.29 15.38 12.06
N GLY A 232 41.81 16.57 11.85
CA GLY A 232 43.27 16.84 11.72
C GLY A 232 43.96 17.31 13.01
N MET A 233 43.25 17.38 14.13
CA MET A 233 43.76 17.94 15.37
C MET A 233 44.67 16.99 16.21
N ASP A 234 44.88 15.76 15.71
CA ASP A 234 45.69 14.74 16.37
C ASP A 234 46.83 14.19 15.47
N PRO A 235 47.73 15.07 14.94
CA PRO A 235 48.70 14.70 13.88
C PRO A 235 49.80 13.73 14.35
N GLY A 236 50.02 13.63 15.65
CA GLY A 236 51.04 12.74 16.24
C GLY A 236 50.53 11.35 16.62
N ASN A 237 49.27 11.05 16.38
CA ASN A 237 48.67 9.79 16.80
C ASN A 237 48.99 8.64 15.83
N VAL A 238 49.92 7.77 16.21
CA VAL A 238 50.33 6.60 15.41
C VAL A 238 49.14 5.68 15.09
N LYS A 239 48.22 5.49 16.03
CA LYS A 239 47.01 4.65 15.78
C LYS A 239 46.13 5.27 14.70
N ALA A 240 45.97 6.60 14.70
CA ALA A 240 45.13 7.29 13.74
C ALA A 240 45.72 7.34 12.32
N PHE A 241 47.04 7.35 12.16
CA PHE A 241 47.72 7.49 10.86
C PHE A 241 48.40 6.22 10.35
N SER A 242 48.49 5.15 11.16
CA SER A 242 49.18 3.91 10.78
C SER A 242 48.34 2.67 11.08
N THR A 243 47.86 2.48 12.31
CA THR A 243 47.14 1.27 12.70
C THR A 243 45.74 1.22 12.04
N TYR A 244 44.94 2.27 12.21
CA TYR A 244 43.58 2.39 11.71
C TYR A 244 43.40 3.38 10.55
N GLY A 245 44.48 4.06 10.17
CA GLY A 245 44.53 4.98 9.05
C GLY A 245 45.67 4.65 8.10
N THR A 246 45.86 5.51 7.10
CA THR A 246 46.95 5.48 6.14
C THR A 246 47.62 6.87 6.05
N LYS A 247 48.72 6.98 5.29
CA LYS A 247 49.34 8.29 5.01
C LYS A 247 48.44 9.22 4.18
N ARG A 248 47.43 8.68 3.49
CA ARG A 248 46.56 9.42 2.58
C ARG A 248 45.23 9.80 3.21
N ILE A 249 44.75 9.02 4.17
CA ILE A 249 43.49 9.23 4.90
C ILE A 249 43.68 8.75 6.35
N ASN A 250 43.32 9.57 7.31
CA ASN A 250 43.45 9.22 8.73
C ASN A 250 42.23 8.43 9.23
N ALA A 251 42.33 7.80 10.40
CA ALA A 251 41.27 6.99 10.98
C ALA A 251 39.99 7.78 11.28
N TYR A 252 40.05 9.06 11.63
CA TYR A 252 38.87 9.88 11.89
C TYR A 252 38.05 10.10 10.63
N GLU A 253 38.71 10.27 9.48
CA GLU A 253 38.03 10.37 8.17
C GLU A 253 37.40 9.02 7.75
N ILE A 254 38.14 7.91 7.99
CA ILE A 254 37.63 6.55 7.71
C ILE A 254 36.44 6.24 8.60
N ILE A 255 36.47 6.64 9.88
CA ILE A 255 35.32 6.47 10.79
C ILE A 255 34.12 7.28 10.29
N GLU A 256 34.31 8.53 9.88
CA GLU A 256 33.21 9.35 9.33
C GLU A 256 32.58 8.71 8.06
N ASP A 257 33.43 8.23 7.13
CA ASP A 257 32.94 7.53 5.94
C ASP A 257 32.19 6.24 6.32
N THR A 258 32.68 5.50 7.32
CA THR A 258 32.04 4.28 7.82
C THR A 258 30.70 4.57 8.47
N LEU A 259 30.61 5.62 9.29
CA LEU A 259 29.37 6.09 9.91
C LEU A 259 28.29 6.42 8.86
N ASN A 260 28.71 7.00 7.73
CA ASN A 260 27.86 7.36 6.60
C ASN A 260 27.67 6.22 5.60
N LEU A 261 28.09 4.98 5.91
CA LEU A 261 27.98 3.81 5.05
C LEU A 261 28.66 3.99 3.68
N LYS A 262 29.72 4.82 3.63
CA LYS A 262 30.53 5.07 2.43
C LYS A 262 31.76 4.17 2.43
N ASP A 263 32.04 3.56 1.28
CA ASP A 263 33.32 2.88 1.08
C ASP A 263 34.41 3.93 0.85
N VAL A 264 35.51 3.80 1.57
CA VAL A 264 36.64 4.71 1.41
C VAL A 264 37.23 4.57 0.02
N ARG A 265 37.49 5.71 -0.65
CA ARG A 265 38.06 5.78 -2.00
C ARG A 265 39.17 6.82 -2.03
N ILE A 266 40.36 6.43 -2.50
CA ILE A 266 41.53 7.32 -2.61
C ILE A 266 41.72 7.68 -4.08
N PHE A 267 41.82 8.97 -4.37
CA PHE A 267 42.00 9.50 -5.71
C PHE A 267 43.36 10.18 -5.85
N ASP A 268 44.06 9.92 -6.96
CA ASP A 268 45.16 10.70 -7.44
C ASP A 268 44.68 11.74 -8.43
N TYR A 269 45.31 12.88 -8.44
CA TYR A 269 44.97 13.95 -9.36
C TYR A 269 46.03 14.04 -10.46
N VAL A 270 45.60 13.81 -11.69
CA VAL A 270 46.40 13.90 -12.90
C VAL A 270 46.02 15.16 -13.64
N TYR A 271 46.99 15.92 -14.09
CA TYR A 271 46.78 17.09 -14.94
C TYR A 271 46.97 16.66 -16.40
N ASP A 272 46.00 16.94 -17.27
CA ASP A 272 46.12 16.73 -18.71
C ASP A 272 46.99 17.83 -19.36
N ALA A 273 47.21 17.70 -20.66
CA ALA A 273 48.02 18.65 -21.42
C ALA A 273 47.43 20.09 -21.43
N ASP A 274 46.11 20.22 -21.18
CA ASP A 274 45.38 21.49 -21.10
C ASP A 274 45.33 22.07 -19.67
N GLY A 275 46.04 21.43 -18.69
CA GLY A 275 46.08 21.85 -17.30
C GLY A 275 44.81 21.53 -16.50
N ARG A 276 43.88 20.71 -17.03
CA ARG A 276 42.67 20.31 -16.33
C ARG A 276 42.98 19.20 -15.33
N LYS A 277 42.49 19.37 -14.10
CA LYS A 277 42.67 18.43 -13.00
C LYS A 277 41.62 17.31 -13.10
N THR A 278 42.08 16.06 -13.32
CA THR A 278 41.23 14.87 -13.37
C THR A 278 41.55 13.96 -12.19
N ALA A 279 40.50 13.52 -11.47
CA ALA A 279 40.63 12.59 -10.36
C ALA A 279 40.64 11.15 -10.90
N VAL A 280 41.69 10.40 -10.63
CA VAL A 280 41.86 9.00 -11.02
C VAL A 280 41.88 8.13 -9.77
N LEU A 281 41.06 7.09 -9.71
CA LEU A 281 41.00 6.19 -8.56
C LEU A 281 42.29 5.40 -8.41
N ASN A 282 42.97 5.58 -7.27
CA ASN A 282 44.15 4.78 -6.89
C ASN A 282 43.66 3.47 -6.25
N LYS A 283 43.60 2.39 -7.04
CA LYS A 283 43.11 1.09 -6.60
C LYS A 283 43.91 0.50 -5.43
N LYS A 284 45.22 0.67 -5.43
CA LYS A 284 46.13 0.12 -4.39
C LYS A 284 45.90 0.82 -3.04
N GLU A 285 45.94 2.14 -3.02
CA GLU A 285 45.71 2.91 -1.79
C GLU A 285 44.26 2.76 -1.29
N THR A 286 43.28 2.67 -2.21
CA THR A 286 41.89 2.39 -1.87
C THR A 286 41.72 1.04 -1.17
N ALA A 287 42.37 -0.04 -1.69
CA ALA A 287 42.30 -1.37 -1.06
C ALA A 287 42.92 -1.38 0.35
N ILE A 288 44.03 -0.65 0.54
CA ILE A 288 44.66 -0.51 1.87
C ILE A 288 43.70 0.25 2.82
N ALA A 289 43.12 1.36 2.39
CA ALA A 289 42.21 2.14 3.20
C ALA A 289 40.93 1.35 3.56
N GLN A 290 40.38 0.58 2.62
CA GLN A 290 39.24 -0.30 2.88
C GLN A 290 39.57 -1.42 3.87
N SER A 291 40.79 -1.99 3.84
CA SER A 291 41.19 -2.96 4.87
C SER A 291 41.26 -2.32 6.27
N LYS A 292 41.64 -1.02 6.37
CA LYS A 292 41.58 -0.28 7.63
C LYS A 292 40.14 0.00 8.07
N GLN A 293 39.28 0.26 7.12
CA GLN A 293 37.85 0.44 7.37
C GLN A 293 37.20 -0.84 7.98
N GLU A 294 37.53 -2.01 7.44
CA GLU A 294 37.06 -3.28 8.04
C GLU A 294 37.63 -3.50 9.44
N LEU A 295 38.92 -3.21 9.67
CA LEU A 295 39.53 -3.27 10.99
C LEU A 295 38.83 -2.37 12.02
N ILE A 296 38.36 -1.20 11.61
CA ILE A 296 37.58 -0.29 12.47
C ILE A 296 36.21 -0.87 12.77
N LYS A 297 35.52 -1.49 11.77
CA LYS A 297 34.21 -2.14 11.97
C LYS A 297 34.33 -3.30 12.95
N ASP A 298 35.35 -4.15 12.81
CA ASP A 298 35.60 -5.27 13.70
C ASP A 298 35.91 -4.80 15.13
N ALA A 299 36.79 -3.79 15.26
CA ALA A 299 37.10 -3.20 16.56
C ALA A 299 35.84 -2.61 17.24
N PHE A 300 34.93 -2.00 16.48
CA PHE A 300 33.68 -1.51 17.03
C PHE A 300 32.73 -2.64 17.47
N ALA A 301 32.62 -3.70 16.67
CA ALA A 301 31.78 -4.85 17.00
C ALA A 301 32.21 -5.54 18.31
N GLU A 302 33.53 -5.60 18.59
CA GLU A 302 34.02 -6.10 19.88
C GLU A 302 33.82 -5.08 21.01
N TRP A 303 34.15 -3.81 20.75
CA TRP A 303 34.16 -2.75 21.76
C TRP A 303 32.75 -2.51 22.33
N ILE A 304 31.72 -2.50 21.48
CA ILE A 304 30.37 -2.12 21.85
C ILE A 304 29.79 -3.04 22.94
N TRP A 305 30.15 -4.32 22.94
CA TRP A 305 29.66 -5.34 23.86
C TRP A 305 30.60 -5.65 25.03
N LYS A 306 31.78 -5.07 25.08
CA LYS A 306 32.81 -5.40 26.07
C LYS A 306 32.44 -4.93 27.47
N ASP A 307 31.90 -3.75 27.61
CA ASP A 307 31.49 -3.14 28.87
C ASP A 307 30.09 -3.62 29.28
N PRO A 308 29.89 -4.15 30.53
CA PRO A 308 28.61 -4.67 30.97
C PRO A 308 27.49 -3.63 31.04
N ASP A 309 27.79 -2.43 31.57
CA ASP A 309 26.80 -1.36 31.75
C ASP A 309 26.33 -0.83 30.40
N ARG A 310 27.27 -0.64 29.47
CA ARG A 310 26.98 -0.26 28.09
C ARG A 310 26.16 -1.34 27.37
N ARG A 311 26.50 -2.60 27.55
CA ARG A 311 25.76 -3.75 26.99
C ARG A 311 24.32 -3.76 27.45
N GLU A 312 24.05 -3.60 28.74
CA GLU A 312 22.71 -3.55 29.33
C GLU A 312 21.92 -2.36 28.78
N ALA A 313 22.54 -1.16 28.77
CA ALA A 313 21.91 0.05 28.27
C ALA A 313 21.52 -0.06 26.78
N ILE A 314 22.40 -0.64 25.95
CA ILE A 314 22.16 -0.84 24.52
C ILE A 314 21.06 -1.88 24.29
N CYS A 315 21.08 -3.02 24.99
CA CYS A 315 20.04 -4.03 24.92
C CYS A 315 18.67 -3.44 25.29
N LYS A 316 18.60 -2.68 26.38
CA LYS A 316 17.39 -2.01 26.81
C LYS A 316 16.86 -1.02 25.76
N THR A 317 17.75 -0.15 25.25
CA THR A 317 17.39 0.82 24.21
C THR A 317 16.89 0.12 22.94
N TYR A 318 17.59 -0.92 22.48
CA TYR A 318 17.19 -1.69 21.32
C TYR A 318 15.82 -2.34 21.48
N ASN A 319 15.59 -3.00 22.63
CA ASN A 319 14.31 -3.64 22.92
C ASN A 319 13.16 -2.64 23.00
N ILE A 320 13.39 -1.44 23.53
CA ILE A 320 12.38 -0.37 23.56
C ILE A 320 12.09 0.16 22.16
N LEU A 321 13.10 0.38 21.32
CA LEU A 321 12.93 1.00 20.02
C LEU A 321 12.45 0.01 18.94
N PHE A 322 12.96 -1.23 18.93
CA PHE A 322 12.79 -2.17 17.82
C PHE A 322 12.09 -3.46 18.18
N ASN A 323 11.99 -3.81 19.47
CA ASN A 323 11.35 -5.03 19.96
C ASN A 323 10.11 -4.74 20.84
N SER A 324 9.49 -3.59 20.61
CA SER A 324 8.23 -3.21 21.29
C SER A 324 7.02 -3.37 20.41
N ASN A 325 7.22 -3.45 19.09
CA ASN A 325 6.14 -3.50 18.12
C ASN A 325 5.82 -4.95 17.75
N ARG A 326 4.56 -5.33 17.98
CA ARG A 326 4.00 -6.60 17.53
C ARG A 326 3.17 -6.35 16.26
N PRO A 327 3.35 -7.13 15.17
CA PRO A 327 2.48 -7.05 14.01
C PRO A 327 1.05 -7.42 14.38
N ARG A 328 0.07 -7.00 13.60
CA ARG A 328 -1.32 -7.46 13.74
C ARG A 328 -1.38 -8.95 13.44
N GLU A 329 -2.05 -9.70 14.30
CA GLU A 329 -2.34 -11.12 14.11
C GLU A 329 -3.85 -11.31 14.16
N TYR A 330 -4.36 -12.07 13.22
CA TYR A 330 -5.78 -12.36 13.10
C TYR A 330 -6.05 -13.82 13.47
N ASP A 331 -7.10 -14.06 14.26
CA ASP A 331 -7.59 -15.39 14.55
C ASP A 331 -8.92 -15.62 13.84
N GLY A 332 -8.95 -16.59 12.95
CA GLY A 332 -10.13 -16.97 12.20
C GLY A 332 -10.85 -18.20 12.74
N SER A 333 -10.48 -18.72 13.91
CA SER A 333 -11.02 -19.97 14.47
C SER A 333 -12.54 -19.96 14.66
N HIS A 334 -13.14 -18.78 14.75
CA HIS A 334 -14.58 -18.56 14.89
C HIS A 334 -15.35 -18.50 13.57
N ILE A 335 -14.67 -18.49 12.41
CA ILE A 335 -15.31 -18.36 11.09
C ILE A 335 -15.81 -19.72 10.65
N SER A 336 -17.06 -19.77 10.19
CA SER A 336 -17.68 -20.93 9.55
C SER A 336 -17.84 -20.70 8.05
N PHE A 337 -17.55 -21.72 7.23
CA PHE A 337 -17.56 -21.62 5.78
C PHE A 337 -18.78 -22.33 5.19
N SER A 338 -19.90 -21.62 5.10
CA SER A 338 -21.15 -22.16 4.57
C SER A 338 -21.05 -22.43 3.07
N GLY A 339 -21.49 -23.61 2.62
CA GLY A 339 -21.45 -24.02 1.22
C GLY A 339 -20.09 -24.50 0.69
N MET A 340 -19.08 -24.52 1.54
CA MET A 340 -17.76 -25.12 1.22
C MET A 340 -17.89 -26.64 1.16
N ASN A 341 -17.08 -27.28 0.34
CA ASN A 341 -16.97 -28.73 0.24
C ASN A 341 -16.59 -29.33 1.61
N PRO A 342 -17.44 -30.20 2.21
CA PRO A 342 -17.21 -30.76 3.56
C PRO A 342 -16.01 -31.71 3.62
N GLU A 343 -15.52 -32.23 2.50
CA GLU A 343 -14.33 -33.09 2.44
C GLU A 343 -13.03 -32.30 2.59
N ILE A 344 -13.09 -30.96 2.46
CA ILE A 344 -11.92 -30.09 2.53
C ILE A 344 -11.90 -29.36 3.87
N THR A 345 -10.79 -29.49 4.62
CA THR A 345 -10.56 -28.76 5.84
C THR A 345 -9.46 -27.74 5.64
N LEU A 346 -9.75 -26.47 5.90
CA LEU A 346 -8.76 -25.40 5.83
C LEU A 346 -7.79 -25.49 7.02
N ARG A 347 -6.52 -25.24 6.76
CA ARG A 347 -5.47 -25.21 7.81
C ARG A 347 -5.58 -23.93 8.63
N LYS A 348 -5.06 -23.94 9.86
CA LYS A 348 -5.11 -22.79 10.77
C LYS A 348 -4.59 -21.50 10.13
N HIS A 349 -3.44 -21.53 9.43
CA HIS A 349 -2.91 -20.33 8.76
C HIS A 349 -3.83 -19.81 7.64
N GLN A 350 -4.56 -20.69 6.93
CA GLN A 350 -5.50 -20.30 5.90
C GLN A 350 -6.73 -19.61 6.51
N VAL A 351 -7.25 -20.16 7.59
CA VAL A 351 -8.39 -19.57 8.31
C VAL A 351 -8.03 -18.20 8.89
N ASN A 352 -6.81 -18.07 9.44
CA ASN A 352 -6.29 -16.77 9.93
C ASN A 352 -6.08 -15.77 8.80
N ALA A 353 -5.62 -16.21 7.62
CA ALA A 353 -5.50 -15.35 6.45
C ALA A 353 -6.86 -14.86 5.95
N ILE A 354 -7.88 -15.70 6.01
CA ILE A 354 -9.27 -15.32 5.68
C ILE A 354 -9.78 -14.27 6.66
N ALA A 355 -9.53 -14.46 7.98
CA ALA A 355 -9.86 -13.45 8.99
C ALA A 355 -9.15 -12.12 8.69
N HIS A 356 -7.87 -12.16 8.30
CA HIS A 356 -7.13 -10.96 7.91
C HIS A 356 -7.77 -10.24 6.71
N ILE A 357 -8.27 -10.97 5.72
CA ILE A 357 -8.96 -10.38 4.57
C ILE A 357 -10.29 -9.74 4.99
N LEU A 358 -11.05 -10.40 5.85
CA LEU A 358 -12.37 -9.93 6.28
C LEU A 358 -12.31 -8.72 7.21
N TYR A 359 -11.33 -8.68 8.12
CA TYR A 359 -11.23 -7.65 9.15
C TYR A 359 -10.17 -6.58 8.86
N GLY A 360 -9.12 -6.93 8.11
CA GLY A 360 -7.98 -6.05 7.85
C GLY A 360 -8.11 -5.19 6.59
N GLY A 361 -9.10 -5.43 5.72
CA GLY A 361 -9.26 -4.73 4.45
C GLY A 361 -8.22 -5.15 3.41
N ASN A 362 -7.42 -4.21 2.89
CA ASN A 362 -6.39 -4.52 1.90
C ASN A 362 -5.31 -5.42 2.50
N THR A 363 -5.16 -6.64 1.98
CA THR A 363 -4.31 -7.69 2.56
C THR A 363 -3.27 -8.19 1.57
N LEU A 364 -2.02 -8.34 2.02
CA LEU A 364 -0.95 -9.01 1.29
C LEU A 364 -0.75 -10.43 1.84
N LEU A 365 -1.07 -11.45 1.05
CA LEU A 365 -0.83 -12.86 1.37
C LEU A 365 0.58 -13.28 0.93
N ALA A 366 1.57 -13.04 1.78
CA ALA A 366 2.98 -13.34 1.52
C ALA A 366 3.38 -14.78 1.88
N HIS A 367 2.43 -15.72 1.91
CA HIS A 367 2.69 -17.12 2.18
C HIS A 367 3.58 -17.77 1.11
N VAL A 368 4.35 -18.76 1.50
CA VAL A 368 5.20 -19.55 0.58
C VAL A 368 4.38 -20.24 -0.50
N VAL A 369 5.04 -20.64 -1.58
CA VAL A 369 4.39 -21.43 -2.65
C VAL A 369 3.90 -22.76 -2.06
N GLY A 370 2.66 -23.16 -2.43
CA GLY A 370 2.03 -24.37 -1.90
C GLY A 370 1.30 -24.23 -0.56
N ALA A 371 1.27 -23.05 0.05
CA ALA A 371 0.51 -22.82 1.28
C ALA A 371 -1.03 -22.85 1.10
N GLY A 372 -1.52 -22.83 -0.16
CA GLY A 372 -2.95 -22.88 -0.47
C GLY A 372 -3.61 -21.51 -0.55
N LYS A 373 -2.88 -20.47 -0.99
CA LYS A 373 -3.40 -19.09 -1.14
C LYS A 373 -4.67 -18.99 -2.00
N THR A 374 -4.83 -19.86 -3.00
CA THR A 374 -6.05 -19.91 -3.81
C THR A 374 -7.26 -20.16 -2.94
N PHE A 375 -7.19 -21.15 -2.04
CA PHE A 375 -8.28 -21.48 -1.12
C PHE A 375 -8.54 -20.35 -0.12
N GLU A 376 -7.50 -19.66 0.36
CA GLU A 376 -7.65 -18.49 1.23
C GLU A 376 -8.46 -17.38 0.54
N MET A 377 -8.10 -17.03 -0.69
CA MET A 377 -8.78 -15.98 -1.45
C MET A 377 -10.21 -16.38 -1.86
N VAL A 378 -10.41 -17.64 -2.26
CA VAL A 378 -11.73 -18.14 -2.67
C VAL A 378 -12.69 -18.19 -1.48
N ALA A 379 -12.24 -18.74 -0.34
CA ALA A 379 -13.06 -18.80 0.86
C ALA A 379 -13.38 -17.40 1.42
N ALA A 380 -12.40 -16.50 1.44
CA ALA A 380 -12.63 -15.11 1.84
C ALA A 380 -13.65 -14.39 0.94
N ALA A 381 -13.58 -14.60 -0.38
CA ALA A 381 -14.53 -14.00 -1.32
C ALA A 381 -15.96 -14.54 -1.14
N MET A 382 -16.11 -15.84 -0.92
CA MET A 382 -17.41 -16.46 -0.69
C MET A 382 -18.00 -16.04 0.65
N GLU A 383 -17.18 -15.94 1.69
CA GLU A 383 -17.60 -15.47 3.01
C GLU A 383 -17.96 -13.98 2.99
N SER A 384 -17.18 -13.14 2.31
CA SER A 384 -17.53 -11.73 2.08
C SER A 384 -18.89 -11.58 1.36
N LYS A 385 -19.18 -12.46 0.40
CA LYS A 385 -20.47 -12.48 -0.28
C LYS A 385 -21.59 -12.95 0.66
N ARG A 386 -21.37 -13.98 1.47
CA ARG A 386 -22.34 -14.48 2.45
C ARG A 386 -22.72 -13.40 3.48
N LEU A 387 -21.74 -12.68 3.96
CA LEU A 387 -21.91 -11.56 4.89
C LEU A 387 -22.51 -10.29 4.22
N GLY A 388 -22.64 -10.28 2.89
CA GLY A 388 -23.18 -9.11 2.17
C GLY A 388 -22.15 -8.00 1.92
N LEU A 389 -20.89 -8.18 2.31
CA LEU A 389 -19.81 -7.20 2.11
C LEU A 389 -19.46 -7.00 0.62
N CYS A 390 -19.69 -8.01 -0.19
CA CYS A 390 -19.56 -7.91 -1.64
C CYS A 390 -20.69 -8.70 -2.34
N GLN A 391 -20.96 -8.35 -3.60
CA GLN A 391 -21.94 -9.08 -4.42
C GLN A 391 -21.26 -10.03 -5.40
N LYS A 392 -20.08 -9.65 -5.87
CA LYS A 392 -19.35 -10.35 -6.92
C LYS A 392 -17.85 -10.08 -6.77
N SER A 393 -17.05 -11.14 -6.75
CA SER A 393 -15.61 -11.04 -6.61
C SER A 393 -14.90 -11.14 -7.96
N LEU A 394 -13.82 -10.36 -8.15
CA LEU A 394 -12.99 -10.40 -9.35
C LEU A 394 -11.59 -10.94 -9.01
N PHE A 395 -11.23 -12.07 -9.60
CA PHE A 395 -9.92 -12.69 -9.48
C PHE A 395 -9.07 -12.37 -10.70
N VAL A 396 -8.00 -11.62 -10.51
CA VAL A 396 -7.03 -11.29 -11.56
C VAL A 396 -5.79 -12.13 -11.36
N VAL A 397 -5.56 -13.08 -12.26
CA VAL A 397 -4.54 -14.11 -12.12
C VAL A 397 -3.61 -14.16 -13.34
N PRO A 398 -2.41 -14.77 -13.25
CA PRO A 398 -1.59 -15.01 -14.43
C PRO A 398 -2.37 -15.78 -15.51
N ASN A 399 -2.21 -15.39 -16.79
CA ASN A 399 -3.05 -15.91 -17.88
C ASN A 399 -3.07 -17.42 -18.01
N HIS A 400 -2.00 -18.10 -17.65
CA HIS A 400 -1.87 -19.57 -17.74
C HIS A 400 -2.52 -20.30 -16.56
N LEU A 401 -2.93 -19.58 -15.51
CA LEU A 401 -3.53 -20.16 -14.31
C LEU A 401 -5.06 -20.02 -14.25
N THR A 402 -5.69 -19.39 -15.24
CA THR A 402 -7.15 -19.11 -15.19
C THR A 402 -7.99 -20.38 -15.09
N GLU A 403 -7.65 -21.45 -15.81
CA GLU A 403 -8.35 -22.73 -15.77
C GLU A 403 -8.10 -23.48 -14.46
N GLN A 404 -6.86 -23.47 -13.97
CA GLN A 404 -6.52 -24.06 -12.67
C GLN A 404 -7.32 -23.39 -11.54
N TRP A 405 -7.36 -22.07 -11.54
CA TRP A 405 -8.14 -21.31 -10.55
C TRP A 405 -9.63 -21.65 -10.59
N ALA A 406 -10.18 -21.81 -11.78
CA ALA A 406 -11.59 -22.22 -11.93
C ALA A 406 -11.82 -23.62 -11.35
N THR A 407 -10.91 -24.56 -11.61
CA THR A 407 -11.00 -25.93 -11.07
C THR A 407 -10.88 -25.92 -9.54
N GLU A 408 -9.89 -25.26 -8.97
CA GLU A 408 -9.70 -25.15 -7.53
C GLU A 408 -10.87 -24.43 -6.85
N PHE A 409 -11.45 -23.40 -7.50
CA PHE A 409 -12.64 -22.70 -7.01
C PHE A 409 -13.83 -23.66 -6.87
N LEU A 410 -14.13 -24.40 -7.94
CA LEU A 410 -15.27 -25.36 -7.96
C LEU A 410 -14.99 -26.59 -7.10
N GLN A 411 -13.73 -26.96 -6.86
CA GLN A 411 -13.37 -27.98 -5.90
C GLN A 411 -13.73 -27.55 -4.48
N LEU A 412 -13.45 -26.29 -4.13
CA LEU A 412 -13.73 -25.77 -2.79
C LEU A 412 -15.22 -25.40 -2.61
N TYR A 413 -15.84 -24.81 -3.64
CA TYR A 413 -17.28 -24.43 -3.66
C TYR A 413 -17.97 -25.01 -4.90
N PRO A 414 -18.44 -26.27 -4.87
CA PRO A 414 -19.00 -26.94 -6.03
C PRO A 414 -20.27 -26.31 -6.62
N ALA A 415 -21.04 -25.60 -5.79
CA ALA A 415 -22.27 -24.92 -6.20
C ALA A 415 -22.07 -23.48 -6.72
N ALA A 416 -20.83 -22.99 -6.77
CA ALA A 416 -20.53 -21.62 -7.17
C ALA A 416 -20.77 -21.37 -8.66
N ASN A 417 -21.37 -20.23 -8.99
CA ASN A 417 -21.56 -19.77 -10.37
C ASN A 417 -20.42 -18.82 -10.76
N ILE A 418 -19.40 -19.32 -11.45
CA ILE A 418 -18.22 -18.57 -11.83
C ILE A 418 -18.19 -18.24 -13.33
N LEU A 419 -17.64 -17.07 -13.68
CA LEU A 419 -17.36 -16.68 -15.06
C LEU A 419 -15.84 -16.66 -15.30
N VAL A 420 -15.36 -17.53 -16.18
CA VAL A 420 -13.93 -17.60 -16.54
C VAL A 420 -13.72 -16.92 -17.88
N ALA A 421 -12.80 -15.96 -17.92
CA ALA A 421 -12.48 -15.24 -19.13
C ALA A 421 -11.60 -16.07 -20.08
N THR A 422 -11.99 -16.16 -21.33
CA THR A 422 -11.23 -16.81 -22.40
C THR A 422 -10.45 -15.77 -23.24
N ARG A 423 -9.49 -16.22 -24.06
CA ARG A 423 -8.78 -15.35 -25.00
C ARG A 423 -9.74 -14.68 -26.00
N LYS A 424 -10.77 -15.41 -26.46
CA LYS A 424 -11.79 -14.93 -27.41
C LYS A 424 -12.62 -13.78 -26.84
N ASP A 425 -12.91 -13.78 -25.53
CA ASP A 425 -13.66 -12.73 -24.86
C ASP A 425 -12.94 -11.38 -24.88
N PHE A 426 -11.60 -11.38 -24.95
CA PHE A 426 -10.76 -10.17 -24.95
C PHE A 426 -10.26 -9.72 -26.32
N GLU A 427 -10.72 -10.32 -27.40
CA GLU A 427 -10.60 -9.72 -28.73
C GLU A 427 -11.31 -8.35 -28.76
N THR A 428 -10.78 -7.41 -29.54
CA THR A 428 -11.28 -6.02 -29.55
C THR A 428 -12.80 -5.92 -29.75
N LYS A 429 -13.36 -6.80 -30.59
CA LYS A 429 -14.82 -6.84 -30.89
C LYS A 429 -15.66 -7.45 -29.76
N ASN A 430 -15.09 -8.30 -28.89
CA ASN A 430 -15.84 -9.05 -27.87
C ASN A 430 -15.70 -8.45 -26.46
N ARG A 431 -14.65 -7.67 -26.21
CA ARG A 431 -14.30 -7.12 -24.88
C ARG A 431 -15.45 -6.37 -24.22
N LYS A 432 -16.11 -5.48 -24.95
CA LYS A 432 -17.25 -4.72 -24.43
C LYS A 432 -18.44 -5.63 -24.09
N LYS A 433 -18.66 -6.69 -24.89
CA LYS A 433 -19.69 -7.71 -24.62
C LYS A 433 -19.37 -8.49 -23.34
N PHE A 434 -18.12 -8.87 -23.14
CA PHE A 434 -17.69 -9.56 -21.93
C PHE A 434 -17.86 -8.68 -20.68
N CYS A 435 -17.50 -7.40 -20.75
CA CYS A 435 -17.77 -6.44 -19.68
C CYS A 435 -19.27 -6.30 -19.41
N GLY A 436 -20.10 -6.29 -20.45
CA GLY A 436 -21.56 -6.30 -20.30
C GLY A 436 -22.05 -7.55 -19.56
N ARG A 437 -21.53 -8.73 -19.86
CA ARG A 437 -21.84 -10.00 -19.14
C ARG A 437 -21.42 -9.93 -17.67
N ILE A 438 -20.24 -9.38 -17.35
CA ILE A 438 -19.83 -9.18 -15.96
C ILE A 438 -20.82 -8.29 -15.22
N ALA A 439 -21.26 -7.19 -15.84
CA ALA A 439 -22.15 -6.22 -15.22
C ALA A 439 -23.56 -6.77 -14.98
N THR A 440 -24.11 -7.54 -15.94
CA THR A 440 -25.51 -7.99 -15.94
C THR A 440 -25.70 -9.41 -15.43
N GLY A 441 -24.67 -10.25 -15.36
CA GLY A 441 -24.76 -11.65 -14.93
C GLY A 441 -24.77 -11.82 -13.42
N ASP A 442 -25.41 -12.89 -12.94
CA ASP A 442 -25.44 -13.26 -11.51
C ASP A 442 -24.33 -14.29 -11.24
N TYR A 443 -23.10 -13.78 -11.10
CA TYR A 443 -21.94 -14.60 -10.81
C TYR A 443 -21.48 -14.41 -9.36
N ASP A 444 -20.94 -15.47 -8.75
CA ASP A 444 -20.26 -15.41 -7.45
C ASP A 444 -18.87 -14.81 -7.64
N ALA A 445 -18.22 -15.22 -8.72
CA ALA A 445 -16.89 -14.73 -9.05
C ALA A 445 -16.64 -14.64 -10.56
N VAL A 446 -15.71 -13.77 -10.92
CA VAL A 446 -15.16 -13.62 -12.28
C VAL A 446 -13.66 -13.85 -12.22
N ILE A 447 -13.14 -14.79 -13.02
CA ILE A 447 -11.71 -15.08 -13.12
C ILE A 447 -11.18 -14.56 -14.45
N ILE A 448 -10.17 -13.69 -14.40
CA ILE A 448 -9.63 -12.98 -15.56
C ILE A 448 -8.10 -12.98 -15.51
N GLY A 449 -7.45 -13.11 -16.66
CA GLY A 449 -5.99 -13.01 -16.76
C GLY A 449 -5.47 -11.58 -16.67
N HIS A 450 -4.23 -11.36 -16.15
CA HIS A 450 -3.60 -10.04 -15.99
C HIS A 450 -3.65 -9.22 -17.29
N SER A 451 -3.16 -9.79 -18.40
CA SER A 451 -3.14 -9.08 -19.69
C SER A 451 -4.52 -8.78 -20.28
N GLN A 452 -5.54 -9.48 -19.79
CA GLN A 452 -6.93 -9.23 -20.15
C GLN A 452 -7.50 -8.09 -19.30
N PHE A 453 -7.21 -8.09 -17.99
CA PHE A 453 -7.62 -7.04 -17.06
C PHE A 453 -7.05 -5.66 -17.46
N GLU A 454 -5.78 -5.59 -17.85
CA GLU A 454 -5.13 -4.35 -18.32
C GLU A 454 -5.84 -3.74 -19.54
N LYS A 455 -6.57 -4.54 -20.32
CA LYS A 455 -7.32 -4.07 -21.49
C LYS A 455 -8.68 -3.48 -21.15
N ILE A 456 -9.15 -3.59 -19.92
CA ILE A 456 -10.39 -2.94 -19.45
C ILE A 456 -10.07 -1.47 -19.21
N PRO A 457 -10.67 -0.53 -19.96
CA PRO A 457 -10.37 0.89 -19.81
C PRO A 457 -10.91 1.40 -18.48
N MET A 458 -10.07 2.14 -17.76
CA MET A 458 -10.52 2.93 -16.61
C MET A 458 -11.20 4.21 -17.11
N SER A 459 -12.24 4.69 -16.42
CA SER A 459 -12.89 5.94 -16.79
C SER A 459 -11.90 7.13 -16.74
N VAL A 460 -12.11 8.10 -17.62
CA VAL A 460 -11.22 9.27 -17.71
C VAL A 460 -11.24 10.08 -16.42
N GLU A 461 -12.42 10.18 -15.79
CA GLU A 461 -12.61 10.88 -14.52
C GLU A 461 -11.79 10.23 -13.40
N ARG A 462 -11.82 8.89 -13.32
CA ARG A 462 -11.06 8.16 -12.31
C ARG A 462 -9.54 8.22 -12.54
N GLN A 463 -9.11 8.15 -13.81
CA GLN A 463 -7.69 8.36 -14.16
C GLN A 463 -7.22 9.75 -13.75
N ARG A 464 -8.05 10.76 -13.98
CA ARG A 464 -7.77 12.15 -13.63
C ARG A 464 -7.70 12.33 -12.11
N ALA A 465 -8.66 11.79 -11.37
CA ALA A 465 -8.67 11.87 -9.91
C ALA A 465 -7.42 11.23 -9.27
N ILE A 466 -6.98 10.07 -9.76
CA ILE A 466 -5.75 9.42 -9.29
C ILE A 466 -4.52 10.29 -9.56
N LEU A 467 -4.43 10.90 -10.75
CA LEU A 467 -3.29 11.77 -11.11
C LEU A 467 -3.31 13.07 -10.30
N GLU A 468 -4.47 13.66 -10.05
CA GLU A 468 -4.63 14.84 -9.19
C GLU A 468 -4.20 14.52 -7.75
N GLN A 469 -4.62 13.40 -7.20
CA GLN A 469 -4.17 12.96 -5.87
C GLN A 469 -2.65 12.77 -5.80
N GLN A 470 -2.03 12.12 -6.79
CA GLN A 470 -0.58 11.97 -6.84
C GLN A 470 0.16 13.32 -6.92
N ILE A 471 -0.39 14.29 -7.63
CA ILE A 471 0.17 15.64 -7.71
C ILE A 471 0.09 16.32 -6.34
N ASP A 472 -1.04 16.21 -5.65
CA ASP A 472 -1.24 16.80 -4.32
C ASP A 472 -0.29 16.17 -3.29
N GLU A 473 -0.12 14.86 -3.28
CA GLU A 473 0.84 14.14 -2.41
C GLU A 473 2.28 14.63 -2.65
N ILE A 474 2.69 14.78 -3.92
CA ILE A 474 4.03 15.30 -4.27
C ILE A 474 4.16 16.78 -3.85
N MET A 475 3.11 17.58 -3.99
CA MET A 475 3.12 18.99 -3.55
C MET A 475 3.27 19.10 -2.04
N MET A 476 2.59 18.25 -1.28
CA MET A 476 2.77 18.17 0.17
C MET A 476 4.22 17.78 0.53
N GLY A 477 4.78 16.75 -0.10
CA GLY A 477 6.17 16.35 0.08
C GLY A 477 7.19 17.46 -0.25
N ILE A 478 6.93 18.29 -1.27
CA ILE A 478 7.77 19.47 -1.58
C ILE A 478 7.64 20.54 -0.49
N SER A 479 6.43 20.76 0.03
CA SER A 479 6.19 21.71 1.11
C SER A 479 6.95 21.32 2.37
N ASP A 480 6.91 20.04 2.73
CA ASP A 480 7.59 19.47 3.87
C ASP A 480 9.12 19.54 3.72
N ALA A 481 9.64 19.15 2.55
CA ALA A 481 11.06 19.27 2.24
C ALA A 481 11.58 20.71 2.30
N LYS A 482 10.76 21.70 1.90
CA LYS A 482 11.10 23.12 2.04
C LYS A 482 11.10 23.57 3.48
N ARG A 483 10.14 23.11 4.29
CA ARG A 483 10.05 23.43 5.72
C ARG A 483 11.25 22.90 6.48
N GLU A 484 11.73 21.70 6.12
CA GLU A 484 12.88 21.02 6.71
C GLU A 484 14.23 21.47 6.13
N LYS A 485 14.25 22.50 5.26
CA LYS A 485 15.46 23.00 4.58
C LYS A 485 16.26 21.91 3.85
N ALA A 486 15.56 20.92 3.27
CA ALA A 486 16.18 19.89 2.48
C ALA A 486 16.94 20.45 1.27
N GLU A 487 17.92 19.67 0.76
CA GLU A 487 18.75 20.09 -0.37
C GLU A 487 17.93 20.43 -1.63
N ASN A 488 18.34 21.46 -2.35
CA ASN A 488 17.71 21.91 -3.60
C ASN A 488 17.55 20.80 -4.64
N PHE A 489 18.44 19.81 -4.67
CA PHE A 489 18.38 18.67 -5.58
C PHE A 489 17.13 17.81 -5.34
N THR A 490 16.79 17.54 -4.08
CA THR A 490 15.59 16.76 -3.71
C THR A 490 14.32 17.47 -4.15
N ILE A 491 14.24 18.79 -3.90
CA ILE A 491 13.10 19.62 -4.31
C ILE A 491 12.97 19.64 -5.86
N MET A 492 14.07 19.74 -6.59
CA MET A 492 14.08 19.70 -8.07
C MET A 492 13.59 18.36 -8.61
N LYS A 493 13.99 17.24 -7.99
CA LYS A 493 13.56 15.89 -8.38
C LYS A 493 12.05 15.72 -8.23
N TYR A 494 11.47 16.12 -7.12
CA TYR A 494 10.01 16.09 -6.90
C TYR A 494 9.27 17.00 -7.87
N SER A 495 9.77 18.22 -8.11
CA SER A 495 9.17 19.15 -9.08
C SER A 495 9.15 18.59 -10.51
N SER A 496 10.18 17.84 -10.92
CA SER A 496 10.23 17.19 -12.23
C SER A 496 9.17 16.07 -12.38
N HIS A 497 8.84 15.37 -11.30
CA HIS A 497 7.77 14.37 -11.29
C HIS A 497 6.37 14.98 -11.47
N ILE A 498 6.09 16.13 -10.83
CA ILE A 498 4.83 16.86 -11.03
C ILE A 498 4.65 17.22 -12.49
N VAL A 499 5.68 17.78 -13.13
CA VAL A 499 5.61 18.16 -14.55
C VAL A 499 5.30 16.97 -15.44
N LYS A 500 5.95 15.81 -15.21
CA LYS A 500 5.69 14.60 -15.99
C LYS A 500 4.25 14.11 -15.83
N ASN A 501 3.72 14.08 -14.62
CA ASN A 501 2.36 13.64 -14.34
C ASN A 501 1.31 14.62 -14.90
N THR A 502 1.53 15.93 -14.78
CA THR A 502 0.65 16.96 -15.35
C THR A 502 0.59 16.88 -16.87
N VAL A 503 1.75 16.73 -17.53
CA VAL A 503 1.83 16.59 -19.00
C VAL A 503 1.19 15.29 -19.47
N TYR A 504 1.35 14.19 -18.71
CA TYR A 504 0.71 12.90 -19.01
C TYR A 504 -0.81 13.00 -18.91
N CYS A 505 -1.33 13.65 -17.87
CA CYS A 505 -2.75 13.89 -17.67
C CYS A 505 -3.36 14.71 -18.84
N GLN A 506 -2.70 15.80 -19.22
CA GLN A 506 -3.16 16.64 -20.34
C GLN A 506 -3.15 15.90 -21.67
N ARG A 507 -2.10 15.13 -21.98
CA ARG A 507 -2.03 14.32 -23.22
C ARG A 507 -3.14 13.28 -23.30
N LYS A 508 -3.44 12.57 -22.22
CA LYS A 508 -4.52 11.58 -22.17
C LYS A 508 -5.88 12.23 -22.39
N THR A 509 -6.15 13.38 -21.76
CA THR A 509 -7.40 14.11 -21.92
C THR A 509 -7.60 14.60 -23.38
N CYS A 510 -6.54 15.08 -24.02
CA CYS A 510 -6.60 15.49 -25.44
C CYS A 510 -6.80 14.33 -26.42
N GLN A 511 -6.17 13.17 -26.17
CA GLN A 511 -6.35 11.98 -27.02
C GLN A 511 -7.78 11.42 -27.00
N TYR A 512 -8.45 11.47 -25.83
CA TYR A 512 -9.82 10.97 -25.69
C TYR A 512 -10.88 11.89 -26.30
N ASN A 513 -10.61 13.19 -26.37
CA ASN A 513 -11.58 14.18 -26.89
C ASN A 513 -11.44 14.45 -28.39
N HIS A 514 -10.62 13.69 -29.15
CA HIS A 514 -10.33 13.92 -30.58
C HIS A 514 -9.94 15.35 -30.91
N ILE A 515 -9.41 16.12 -29.95
CA ILE A 515 -8.97 17.50 -30.18
C ILE A 515 -7.56 17.44 -30.81
N PRO A 516 -7.33 17.97 -32.01
CA PRO A 516 -5.98 18.05 -32.57
C PRO A 516 -5.09 18.87 -31.63
N VAL A 517 -3.97 18.28 -31.19
CA VAL A 517 -3.00 18.97 -30.34
C VAL A 517 -2.36 20.10 -31.18
N PRO A 518 -2.58 21.40 -30.86
CA PRO A 518 -1.93 22.47 -31.59
C PRO A 518 -0.41 22.35 -31.52
N CYS A 519 0.29 22.68 -32.58
CA CYS A 519 1.75 22.58 -32.74
C CYS A 519 2.57 23.36 -31.69
N GLY A 520 1.93 24.19 -30.84
CA GLY A 520 2.53 24.95 -29.74
C GLY A 520 2.92 24.15 -28.51
N PHE A 521 2.56 22.86 -28.42
CA PHE A 521 2.82 22.03 -27.21
C PHE A 521 4.31 21.73 -26.96
N ARG A 522 5.16 21.72 -28.01
CA ARG A 522 6.63 21.63 -27.83
C ARG A 522 7.21 22.90 -27.20
N GLN A 523 6.66 24.06 -27.53
CA GLN A 523 7.05 25.32 -26.90
C GLN A 523 6.57 25.41 -25.45
N CYS A 524 5.39 24.88 -25.11
CA CYS A 524 4.88 24.86 -23.75
C CYS A 524 5.72 23.96 -22.81
N HIS A 525 6.25 22.83 -23.32
CA HIS A 525 7.16 21.97 -22.54
C HIS A 525 8.50 22.64 -22.26
N GLN A 526 9.06 23.39 -23.24
CA GLN A 526 10.29 24.18 -23.03
C GLN A 526 10.03 25.40 -22.14
N CYS A 527 8.89 26.07 -22.30
CA CYS A 527 8.49 27.20 -21.43
C CYS A 527 8.22 26.74 -19.99
N LEU A 528 7.62 25.56 -19.76
CA LEU A 528 7.42 25.01 -18.40
C LEU A 528 8.76 24.60 -17.76
N LEU A 529 9.66 23.96 -18.52
CA LEU A 529 11.00 23.64 -18.05
C LEU A 529 11.85 24.89 -17.77
N SER A 530 11.77 25.92 -18.64
CA SER A 530 12.46 27.19 -18.42
C SER A 530 11.81 28.01 -17.30
N ALA A 531 10.48 27.96 -17.11
CA ALA A 531 9.78 28.59 -15.99
C ALA A 531 10.13 27.92 -14.66
N ILE A 532 10.29 26.58 -14.62
CA ILE A 532 10.77 25.87 -13.43
C ILE A 532 12.22 26.21 -13.14
N GLN A 533 13.09 26.28 -14.16
CA GLN A 533 14.47 26.73 -13.99
C GLN A 533 14.58 28.20 -13.57
N GLN A 534 13.72 29.08 -14.08
CA GLN A 534 13.70 30.50 -13.69
C GLN A 534 12.97 30.76 -12.36
N THR A 535 12.02 29.89 -11.94
CA THR A 535 11.29 30.02 -10.66
C THR A 535 12.18 29.68 -9.48
N PHE A 536 13.20 28.84 -9.68
CA PHE A 536 14.26 28.62 -8.68
C PHE A 536 15.18 29.85 -8.48
N LEU A 537 15.22 30.76 -9.45
CA LEU A 537 16.07 31.96 -9.37
C LEU A 537 15.36 33.24 -8.92
N LYS A 538 14.04 33.39 -9.04
CA LYS A 538 13.23 34.45 -8.40
C LYS A 538 11.73 34.33 -8.80
N LYS A 539 10.83 34.21 -7.79
CA LYS A 539 9.40 34.54 -7.79
C LYS A 539 8.64 34.43 -9.14
N LYS A 540 7.90 33.32 -9.38
CA LYS A 540 6.61 33.39 -10.12
C LYS A 540 5.92 32.01 -10.25
N ILE A 541 5.20 31.60 -9.23
CA ILE A 541 4.12 30.58 -9.28
C ILE A 541 2.92 31.10 -10.10
N THR A 542 2.84 32.39 -10.38
CA THR A 542 1.72 33.07 -11.07
C THR A 542 1.53 32.66 -12.53
N ALA A 543 2.57 32.17 -13.22
CA ALA A 543 2.48 31.79 -14.62
C ALA A 543 1.74 30.43 -14.87
N CYS A 544 1.78 29.52 -13.92
CA CYS A 544 1.08 28.23 -14.01
C CYS A 544 -0.45 28.39 -13.79
N ILE A 545 -0.85 29.34 -12.95
CA ILE A 545 -2.25 29.70 -12.69
C ILE A 545 -2.86 30.41 -13.91
N ALA A 546 -2.08 31.24 -14.63
CA ALA A 546 -2.52 31.90 -15.83
C ALA A 546 -2.81 30.92 -16.98
N CYS A 547 -2.03 29.84 -17.11
CA CYS A 547 -2.28 28.79 -18.11
C CYS A 547 -3.56 27.97 -17.80
N GLN A 548 -3.87 27.74 -16.53
CA GLN A 548 -5.14 27.12 -16.10
C GLN A 548 -6.34 28.04 -16.33
N ALA A 549 -6.18 29.35 -16.13
CA ALA A 549 -7.23 30.33 -16.37
C ALA A 549 -7.55 30.48 -17.87
N GLN A 550 -6.54 30.51 -18.76
CA GLN A 550 -6.74 30.50 -20.21
C GLN A 550 -7.41 29.22 -20.69
N PHE A 551 -7.10 28.06 -20.09
CA PHE A 551 -7.75 26.80 -20.46
C PHE A 551 -9.21 26.73 -19.99
N ARG A 552 -9.55 27.35 -18.85
CA ARG A 552 -10.94 27.50 -18.41
C ARG A 552 -11.72 28.43 -19.31
N GLN A 553 -11.14 29.53 -19.75
CA GLN A 553 -11.77 30.44 -20.73
C GLN A 553 -11.99 29.78 -22.09
N TYR A 554 -11.05 28.93 -22.55
CA TYR A 554 -11.20 28.17 -23.78
C TYR A 554 -12.32 27.12 -23.70
N LYS A 555 -12.48 26.44 -22.56
CA LYS A 555 -13.58 25.51 -22.29
C LYS A 555 -14.95 26.22 -22.24
N GLN A 556 -15.02 27.42 -21.68
CA GLN A 556 -16.25 28.23 -21.67
C GLN A 556 -16.61 28.75 -23.08
N ALA A 557 -15.63 29.17 -23.87
CA ALA A 557 -15.84 29.57 -25.26
C ALA A 557 -16.29 28.38 -26.15
N HIS A 558 -15.75 27.18 -25.93
CA HIS A 558 -16.14 25.97 -26.67
C HIS A 558 -17.52 25.43 -26.27
N ALA A 559 -17.91 25.58 -25.02
CA ALA A 559 -19.25 25.23 -24.54
C ALA A 559 -20.33 26.18 -25.05
N LEU A 560 -19.97 27.45 -25.31
CA LEU A 560 -20.83 28.45 -25.95
C LEU A 560 -21.00 28.25 -27.47
N LEU A 561 -20.03 27.60 -28.13
CA LEU A 561 -20.07 27.27 -29.56
C LEU A 561 -20.84 25.99 -29.88
N ILE A 562 -21.04 25.10 -28.90
CA ILE A 562 -21.84 23.85 -29.04
C ILE A 562 -23.31 24.06 -28.59
N GLY A 563 -23.61 25.16 -27.94
CA GLY A 563 -24.95 25.56 -27.49
C GLY A 563 -25.70 26.49 -28.49
N LEU A 564 -25.14 26.72 -29.67
CA LEU A 564 -25.76 27.30 -30.86
C LEU A 564 -25.74 26.27 -31.99
#